data_ae997b895a65db887018a0986050da72
#
_entry.id   ae997b895a65db887018a0986050da72
#
_cell.length_a   1.000
_cell.length_b   1.000
_cell.length_c   1.000
_cell.angle_alpha   90.00
_cell.angle_beta   90.00
_cell.angle_gamma   90.00
#
_symmetry.space_group_name_H-M   'P 1'
#
loop_
_entity.id
_entity.type
_entity.pdbx_description
1 polymer ?
#
loop_
_entity_poly.entity_id
_entity_poly.type
_entity_poly.pdbx_seq_one_letter_code
_entity_poly.pdbx_strand_id
1 'polypeptide(L)'
;VERFFLEGYRADADDIAPALDSFCARALSVDLAGIYGRRVKRRGVEYFFPTPAKGSACKRLNLYLRWMVRNDHVDLGVWRHVDPSKLIVPLDTHVIRVGQCLRLTYYRTPGWAMAREITASLRRFDATDPVKYDFSLCHLGMMNRCGFNQLQGDAQCPLRGLCQPTRSSRPPSRRPSARR
;
A
#
# COMPACT_ATOMS: atom_id res chain seq x y z
N VAL A 1 -8.56 -1.49 20.15
CA VAL A 1 -7.45 -1.31 19.21
C VAL A 1 -7.36 0.15 18.79
N GLU A 2 -8.49 0.83 18.43
CA GLU A 2 -8.49 2.25 18.07
C GLU A 2 -7.81 3.12 19.13
N ARG A 3 -8.25 3.04 20.40
CA ARG A 3 -7.65 3.80 21.50
C ARG A 3 -6.14 3.60 21.61
N PHE A 4 -5.68 2.37 21.42
CA PHE A 4 -4.25 2.06 21.41
C PHE A 4 -3.49 2.68 20.24
N PHE A 5 -4.13 2.80 19.07
CA PHE A 5 -3.56 3.49 17.91
C PHE A 5 -3.51 5.00 18.12
N LEU A 6 -4.58 5.58 18.69
CA LEU A 6 -4.72 7.02 18.91
C LEU A 6 -3.68 7.61 19.86
N GLU A 7 -3.08 6.81 20.74
CA GLU A 7 -2.00 7.29 21.62
C GLU A 7 -0.77 7.80 20.85
N GLY A 8 -0.53 7.32 19.64
CA GLY A 8 0.52 7.82 18.75
C GLY A 8 0.01 8.70 17.61
N TYR A 9 -1.31 8.89 17.49
CA TYR A 9 -1.91 9.67 16.41
C TYR A 9 -1.75 11.17 16.65
N ARG A 10 -1.37 11.88 15.61
CA ARG A 10 -1.20 13.34 15.61
C ARG A 10 -2.00 13.92 14.47
N ALA A 11 -2.98 14.77 14.80
CA ALA A 11 -3.81 15.43 13.82
C ALA A 11 -3.03 16.43 12.94
N ASP A 12 -1.93 16.97 13.46
CA ASP A 12 -1.02 17.90 12.77
C ASP A 12 0.00 17.19 11.86
N ALA A 13 0.15 15.86 11.94
CA ALA A 13 1.03 15.12 11.06
C ALA A 13 0.48 15.05 9.63
N ASP A 14 1.36 14.95 8.63
CA ASP A 14 0.99 14.82 7.21
C ASP A 14 0.23 13.53 6.90
N ASP A 15 0.58 12.46 7.61
CA ASP A 15 0.01 11.13 7.44
C ASP A 15 0.10 10.29 8.73
N ILE A 16 -0.35 9.04 8.65
CA ILE A 16 -0.40 8.09 9.77
C ILE A 16 0.95 7.46 10.14
N ALA A 17 2.07 7.82 9.50
CA ALA A 17 3.36 7.17 9.78
C ALA A 17 3.77 7.22 11.26
N PRO A 18 3.72 8.39 11.95
CA PRO A 18 4.08 8.45 13.37
C PRO A 18 3.21 7.56 14.26
N ALA A 19 1.90 7.50 13.94
CA ALA A 19 0.96 6.66 14.68
C ALA A 19 1.24 5.17 14.45
N LEU A 20 1.55 4.76 13.23
CA LEU A 20 1.93 3.38 12.92
C LEU A 20 3.24 2.98 13.59
N ASP A 21 4.26 3.83 13.56
CA ASP A 21 5.54 3.56 14.21
C ASP A 21 5.34 3.38 15.74
N SER A 22 4.59 4.29 16.37
CA SER A 22 4.23 4.19 17.79
C SER A 22 3.43 2.93 18.10
N PHE A 23 2.39 2.65 17.31
CA PHE A 23 1.55 1.45 17.46
C PHE A 23 2.37 0.17 17.39
N CYS A 24 3.21 0.03 16.36
CA CYS A 24 4.06 -1.14 16.18
C CYS A 24 5.08 -1.31 17.32
N ALA A 25 5.74 -0.23 17.72
CA ALA A 25 6.71 -0.26 18.81
C ALA A 25 6.06 -0.75 20.13
N ARG A 26 4.90 -0.19 20.47
CA ARG A 26 4.16 -0.58 21.69
C ARG A 26 3.59 -1.99 21.61
N ALA A 27 3.04 -2.40 20.45
CA ALA A 27 2.58 -3.77 20.26
C ALA A 27 3.72 -4.79 20.44
N LEU A 28 4.92 -4.46 19.94
CA LEU A 28 6.10 -5.30 20.11
C LEU A 28 6.69 -5.25 21.54
N SER A 29 6.37 -4.25 22.35
CA SER A 29 6.83 -4.14 23.75
C SER A 29 5.96 -4.94 24.75
N VAL A 30 4.80 -5.42 24.33
CA VAL A 30 3.92 -6.21 25.19
C VAL A 30 4.65 -7.46 25.69
N ASP A 31 4.68 -7.66 27.00
CA ASP A 31 5.26 -8.88 27.58
C ASP A 31 4.31 -10.06 27.39
N LEU A 32 4.75 -11.03 26.64
CA LEU A 32 4.02 -12.26 26.38
C LEU A 32 4.44 -13.42 27.27
N ALA A 33 5.46 -13.23 28.13
CA ALA A 33 5.97 -14.30 28.99
C ALA A 33 4.91 -14.77 30.00
N GLY A 34 4.09 -13.83 30.52
CA GLY A 34 2.99 -14.15 31.42
C GLY A 34 1.88 -15.01 30.79
N ILE A 35 1.72 -14.94 29.46
CA ILE A 35 0.71 -15.72 28.73
C ILE A 35 1.25 -17.10 28.33
N TYR A 36 2.48 -17.13 27.85
CA TYR A 36 3.07 -18.36 27.28
C TYR A 36 3.96 -19.14 28.27
N GLY A 37 4.15 -18.65 29.50
CA GLY A 37 5.00 -19.26 30.51
C GLY A 37 6.49 -19.33 30.14
N ARG A 38 6.88 -18.69 29.01
CA ARG A 38 8.26 -18.67 28.49
C ARG A 38 8.50 -17.45 27.62
N ARG A 39 9.76 -17.07 27.46
CA ARG A 39 10.15 -16.00 26.54
C ARG A 39 9.91 -16.43 25.09
N VAL A 40 9.03 -15.73 24.40
CA VAL A 40 8.68 -16.02 22.99
C VAL A 40 9.70 -15.38 22.04
N LYS A 41 10.18 -16.13 21.03
CA LYS A 41 10.99 -15.56 19.97
C LYS A 41 10.14 -14.61 19.13
N ARG A 42 10.49 -13.32 19.08
CA ARG A 42 9.67 -12.26 18.46
C ARG A 42 9.72 -12.20 16.93
N ARG A 43 10.66 -12.88 16.26
CA ARG A 43 10.83 -12.79 14.79
C ARG A 43 9.53 -13.01 13.98
N GLY A 44 8.69 -13.96 14.38
CA GLY A 44 7.39 -14.19 13.73
C GLY A 44 6.40 -13.06 13.99
N VAL A 45 6.41 -12.48 15.20
CA VAL A 45 5.52 -11.37 15.59
C VAL A 45 5.94 -10.07 14.89
N GLU A 46 7.23 -9.78 14.80
CA GLU A 46 7.78 -8.60 14.11
C GLU A 46 7.34 -8.54 12.65
N TYR A 47 7.16 -9.68 11.99
CA TYR A 47 6.66 -9.74 10.62
C TYR A 47 5.26 -9.13 10.44
N PHE A 48 4.43 -9.16 11.50
CA PHE A 48 3.08 -8.57 11.45
C PHE A 48 3.07 -7.07 11.75
N PHE A 49 4.15 -6.54 12.31
CA PHE A 49 4.28 -5.13 12.72
C PHE A 49 5.43 -4.42 11.99
N PRO A 50 5.41 -4.38 10.64
CA PRO A 50 6.39 -3.60 9.89
C PRO A 50 6.14 -2.11 10.12
N THR A 51 7.20 -1.28 10.06
CA THR A 51 7.10 0.15 10.37
C THR A 51 7.48 1.03 9.17
N PRO A 52 6.81 2.20 9.02
CA PRO A 52 7.21 3.23 8.07
C PRO A 52 8.64 3.70 8.24
N ALA A 53 9.12 3.87 9.48
CA ALA A 53 10.48 4.31 9.80
C ALA A 53 11.56 3.37 9.23
N LYS A 54 11.24 2.09 9.04
CA LYS A 54 12.12 1.11 8.37
C LYS A 54 11.91 1.04 6.86
N GLY A 55 11.14 1.98 6.28
CA GLY A 55 10.85 2.04 4.85
C GLY A 55 9.83 1.02 4.34
N SER A 56 9.20 0.24 5.22
CA SER A 56 8.19 -0.75 4.84
C SER A 56 6.94 -0.09 4.29
N ALA A 57 6.35 -0.65 3.23
CA ALA A 57 5.06 -0.22 2.70
C ALA A 57 3.87 -0.47 3.65
N CYS A 58 4.06 -1.23 4.72
CA CYS A 58 3.05 -1.55 5.75
C CYS A 58 1.69 -1.99 5.19
N LYS A 59 1.68 -2.70 4.06
CA LYS A 59 0.47 -3.02 3.29
C LYS A 59 -0.70 -3.50 4.16
N ARG A 60 -0.46 -4.50 5.02
CA ARG A 60 -1.53 -5.09 5.84
C ARG A 60 -2.08 -4.12 6.89
N LEU A 61 -1.22 -3.31 7.49
CA LEU A 61 -1.64 -2.29 8.45
C LEU A 61 -2.42 -1.17 7.77
N ASN A 62 -1.95 -0.70 6.60
CA ASN A 62 -2.68 0.31 5.82
C ASN A 62 -4.03 -0.23 5.35
N LEU A 63 -4.11 -1.49 4.92
CA LEU A 63 -5.37 -2.12 4.54
C LEU A 63 -6.34 -2.24 5.73
N TYR A 64 -5.83 -2.65 6.89
CA TYR A 64 -6.61 -2.69 8.13
C TYR A 64 -7.14 -1.32 8.53
N LEU A 65 -6.29 -0.28 8.48
CA LEU A 65 -6.69 1.09 8.78
C LEU A 65 -7.73 1.60 7.78
N ARG A 66 -7.58 1.29 6.50
CA ARG A 66 -8.57 1.63 5.49
C ARG A 66 -9.95 1.08 5.90
N TRP A 67 -10.05 -0.21 6.20
CA TRP A 67 -11.32 -0.85 6.60
C TRP A 67 -11.90 -0.26 7.88
N MET A 68 -11.06 0.10 8.85
CA MET A 68 -11.53 0.59 10.14
C MET A 68 -11.97 2.06 10.10
N VAL A 69 -11.32 2.89 9.29
CA VAL A 69 -11.49 4.35 9.29
C VAL A 69 -12.49 4.81 8.24
N ARG A 70 -12.40 4.28 7.02
CA ARG A 70 -13.31 4.67 5.93
C ARG A 70 -14.68 4.00 6.09
N ASN A 71 -15.72 4.74 5.78
CA ASN A 71 -17.10 4.26 5.86
C ASN A 71 -17.77 4.39 4.49
N ASP A 72 -17.87 3.27 3.76
CA ASP A 72 -18.57 3.18 2.48
C ASP A 72 -19.11 1.75 2.27
N HIS A 73 -19.45 1.39 1.03
CA HIS A 73 -19.97 0.06 0.70
C HIS A 73 -18.94 -1.08 0.84
N VAL A 74 -17.67 -0.76 0.98
CA VAL A 74 -16.55 -1.72 1.05
C VAL A 74 -15.93 -1.75 2.44
N ASP A 75 -15.83 -0.59 3.09
CA ASP A 75 -15.09 -0.38 4.32
C ASP A 75 -16.03 -0.16 5.52
N LEU A 76 -15.70 -0.71 6.68
CA LEU A 76 -16.56 -0.76 7.86
C LEU A 76 -16.74 0.59 8.57
N GLY A 77 -15.69 1.40 8.61
CA GLY A 77 -15.70 2.74 9.20
C GLY A 77 -16.09 2.80 10.68
N VAL A 78 -15.57 1.87 11.47
CA VAL A 78 -15.88 1.80 12.92
C VAL A 78 -15.01 2.72 13.77
N TRP A 79 -13.87 3.19 13.24
CA TRP A 79 -13.01 4.16 13.89
C TRP A 79 -13.43 5.58 13.50
N ARG A 80 -13.64 6.43 14.51
CA ARG A 80 -14.21 7.77 14.30
C ARG A 80 -13.22 8.92 14.52
N HIS A 81 -12.06 8.64 15.10
CA HIS A 81 -11.12 9.67 15.54
C HIS A 81 -9.86 9.73 14.67
N VAL A 82 -9.80 8.94 13.60
CA VAL A 82 -8.73 9.02 12.60
C VAL A 82 -9.30 9.64 11.33
N ASP A 83 -8.66 10.68 10.84
CA ASP A 83 -9.08 11.38 9.63
C ASP A 83 -8.71 10.53 8.39
N PRO A 84 -9.66 10.19 7.49
CA PRO A 84 -9.40 9.46 6.25
C PRO A 84 -8.35 10.13 5.36
N SER A 85 -8.23 11.46 5.39
CA SER A 85 -7.24 12.22 4.64
C SER A 85 -5.79 11.85 4.99
N LYS A 86 -5.57 11.29 6.19
CA LYS A 86 -4.24 10.88 6.69
C LYS A 86 -3.86 9.46 6.28
N LEU A 87 -4.79 8.68 5.78
CA LEU A 87 -4.54 7.30 5.37
C LEU A 87 -3.55 7.23 4.20
N ILE A 88 -2.84 6.13 4.14
CA ILE A 88 -1.90 5.80 3.07
C ILE A 88 -2.40 4.56 2.32
N VAL A 89 -2.35 4.62 0.99
CA VAL A 89 -2.81 3.53 0.11
C VAL A 89 -2.06 2.22 0.42
N PRO A 90 -2.79 1.10 0.59
CA PRO A 90 -2.18 -0.21 0.74
C PRO A 90 -1.50 -0.64 -0.57
N LEU A 91 -0.19 -0.78 -0.59
CA LEU A 91 0.52 -1.24 -1.78
C LEU A 91 0.36 -2.74 -1.99
N ASP A 92 -0.41 -3.12 -2.98
CA ASP A 92 -0.35 -4.46 -3.54
C ASP A 92 0.24 -4.45 -4.96
N THR A 93 0.42 -5.63 -5.55
CA THR A 93 1.02 -5.76 -6.88
C THR A 93 0.20 -5.04 -7.95
N HIS A 94 -1.13 -5.03 -7.83
CA HIS A 94 -2.02 -4.40 -8.79
C HIS A 94 -1.99 -2.88 -8.66
N VAL A 95 -2.08 -2.36 -7.44
CA VAL A 95 -1.97 -0.92 -7.16
C VAL A 95 -0.61 -0.37 -7.61
N ILE A 96 0.49 -1.10 -7.38
CA ILE A 96 1.82 -0.71 -7.84
C ILE A 96 1.84 -0.61 -9.38
N ARG A 97 1.38 -1.65 -10.07
CA ARG A 97 1.39 -1.69 -11.55
C ARG A 97 0.54 -0.57 -12.15
N VAL A 98 -0.69 -0.43 -11.68
CA VAL A 98 -1.62 0.61 -12.16
C VAL A 98 -1.09 2.00 -11.80
N GLY A 99 -0.57 2.18 -10.59
CA GLY A 99 0.04 3.43 -10.14
C GLY A 99 1.24 3.86 -11.00
N GLN A 100 2.10 2.93 -11.37
CA GLN A 100 3.21 3.20 -12.29
C GLN A 100 2.72 3.49 -13.70
N CYS A 101 1.72 2.75 -14.19
CA CYS A 101 1.12 2.93 -15.51
C CYS A 101 0.49 4.33 -15.66
N LEU A 102 -0.20 4.79 -14.62
CA LEU A 102 -0.83 6.12 -14.57
C LEU A 102 0.12 7.24 -14.13
N ARG A 103 1.40 6.93 -13.86
CA ARG A 103 2.40 7.86 -13.33
C ARG A 103 2.00 8.53 -12.01
N LEU A 104 1.28 7.79 -11.17
CA LEU A 104 1.02 8.21 -9.79
C LEU A 104 2.27 8.06 -8.91
N THR A 105 3.26 7.32 -9.38
CA THR A 105 4.57 7.15 -8.75
C THR A 105 5.67 6.94 -9.77
N TYR A 106 6.87 7.40 -9.44
CA TYR A 106 8.11 7.15 -10.17
C TYR A 106 9.03 6.15 -9.45
N TYR A 107 8.69 5.78 -8.21
CA TYR A 107 9.43 4.75 -7.48
C TYR A 107 9.30 3.38 -8.16
N ARG A 108 10.42 2.65 -8.19
CA ARG A 108 10.46 1.28 -8.74
C ARG A 108 10.36 0.21 -7.66
N THR A 109 10.87 0.52 -6.47
CA THR A 109 10.88 -0.42 -5.34
C THR A 109 9.72 -0.14 -4.41
N PRO A 110 8.88 -1.14 -4.11
CA PRO A 110 7.79 -0.99 -3.16
C PRO A 110 8.31 -0.62 -1.77
N GLY A 111 7.75 0.43 -1.18
CA GLY A 111 8.10 0.91 0.15
C GLY A 111 7.18 2.04 0.59
N TRP A 112 7.44 2.59 1.78
CA TRP A 112 6.64 3.70 2.32
C TRP A 112 6.65 4.92 1.40
N ALA A 113 7.80 5.25 0.83
CA ALA A 113 7.93 6.38 -0.09
C ALA A 113 7.02 6.24 -1.32
N MET A 114 6.96 5.04 -1.93
CA MET A 114 6.04 4.77 -3.05
C MET A 114 4.58 4.93 -2.62
N ALA A 115 4.20 4.38 -1.46
CA ALA A 115 2.84 4.48 -0.96
C ALA A 115 2.43 5.95 -0.72
N ARG A 116 3.30 6.74 -0.13
CA ARG A 116 3.09 8.19 0.07
C ARG A 116 2.94 8.94 -1.26
N GLU A 117 3.79 8.65 -2.23
CA GLU A 117 3.76 9.34 -3.54
C GLU A 117 2.46 9.02 -4.30
N ILE A 118 2.03 7.75 -4.33
CA ILE A 118 0.75 7.37 -4.91
C ILE A 118 -0.39 8.09 -4.17
N THR A 119 -0.39 8.07 -2.85
CA THR A 119 -1.42 8.74 -2.05
C THR A 119 -1.44 10.24 -2.29
N ALA A 120 -0.28 10.89 -2.38
CA ALA A 120 -0.18 12.32 -2.70
C ALA A 120 -0.74 12.64 -4.09
N SER A 121 -0.52 11.77 -5.08
CA SER A 121 -1.12 11.90 -6.40
C SER A 121 -2.64 11.74 -6.36
N LEU A 122 -3.17 10.81 -5.55
CA LEU A 122 -4.61 10.61 -5.37
C LEU A 122 -5.28 11.76 -4.61
N ARG A 123 -4.58 12.42 -3.66
CA ARG A 123 -5.07 13.62 -2.96
C ARG A 123 -5.40 14.78 -3.89
N ARG A 124 -4.82 14.83 -5.07
CA ARG A 124 -5.15 15.84 -6.08
C ARG A 124 -6.58 15.68 -6.63
N PHE A 125 -7.13 14.48 -6.55
CA PHE A 125 -8.50 14.17 -6.97
C PHE A 125 -9.49 14.25 -5.81
N ASP A 126 -9.05 13.82 -4.62
CA ASP A 126 -9.81 13.97 -3.38
C ASP A 126 -8.84 14.14 -2.20
N ALA A 127 -8.83 15.33 -1.62
CA ALA A 127 -7.97 15.66 -0.49
C ALA A 127 -8.48 15.09 0.83
N THR A 128 -9.77 14.82 0.94
CA THR A 128 -10.41 14.35 2.18
C THR A 128 -10.38 12.83 2.31
N ASP A 129 -10.38 12.10 1.19
CA ASP A 129 -10.34 10.64 1.17
C ASP A 129 -9.54 10.10 -0.04
N PRO A 130 -8.21 10.25 -0.05
CA PRO A 130 -7.39 9.82 -1.18
C PRO A 130 -7.38 8.30 -1.37
N VAL A 131 -7.68 7.54 -0.33
CA VAL A 131 -7.59 6.06 -0.34
C VAL A 131 -8.86 5.41 -0.90
N LYS A 132 -9.93 6.17 -1.14
CA LYS A 132 -11.15 5.64 -1.76
C LYS A 132 -10.93 5.01 -3.14
N TYR A 133 -9.88 5.42 -3.85
CA TYR A 133 -9.52 4.90 -5.17
C TYR A 133 -8.81 3.55 -5.14
N ASP A 134 -8.32 3.10 -3.96
CA ASP A 134 -7.51 1.88 -3.82
C ASP A 134 -8.24 0.65 -4.35
N PHE A 135 -9.52 0.49 -3.99
CA PHE A 135 -10.34 -0.64 -4.44
C PHE A 135 -10.44 -0.69 -5.97
N SER A 136 -10.70 0.45 -6.62
CA SER A 136 -10.80 0.53 -8.09
C SER A 136 -9.47 0.27 -8.76
N LEU A 137 -8.36 0.79 -8.23
CA LEU A 137 -7.01 0.56 -8.77
C LEU A 137 -6.62 -0.92 -8.66
N CYS A 138 -6.94 -1.55 -7.53
CA CYS A 138 -6.69 -2.97 -7.33
C CYS A 138 -7.50 -3.83 -8.32
N HIS A 139 -8.79 -3.56 -8.46
CA HIS A 139 -9.67 -4.30 -9.37
C HIS A 139 -9.27 -4.16 -10.83
N LEU A 140 -8.90 -2.96 -11.28
CA LEU A 140 -8.35 -2.75 -12.62
C LEU A 140 -7.15 -3.65 -12.90
N GLY A 141 -6.26 -3.78 -11.92
CA GLY A 141 -5.11 -4.67 -12.02
C GLY A 141 -5.48 -6.16 -12.01
N MET A 142 -6.53 -6.54 -11.26
CA MET A 142 -6.98 -7.93 -11.16
C MET A 142 -7.71 -8.42 -12.39
N MET A 143 -8.38 -7.54 -13.16
CA MET A 143 -9.14 -7.91 -14.35
C MET A 143 -8.28 -8.45 -15.49
N ASN A 144 -6.95 -8.55 -15.33
CA ASN A 144 -5.97 -8.98 -16.34
C ASN A 144 -6.11 -8.30 -17.73
N ARG A 145 -6.84 -7.19 -17.77
CA ARG A 145 -7.06 -6.39 -19.00
C ARG A 145 -5.99 -5.32 -19.18
N CYS A 146 -5.12 -5.15 -18.18
CA CYS A 146 -3.94 -4.31 -18.31
C CYS A 146 -2.85 -5.11 -19.01
N GLY A 147 -2.55 -4.76 -20.24
CA GLY A 147 -1.45 -5.35 -21.00
C GLY A 147 -0.06 -4.96 -20.53
N PHE A 148 0.11 -4.63 -19.26
CA PHE A 148 1.35 -4.19 -18.63
C PHE A 148 2.55 -5.01 -19.15
N ASN A 149 3.27 -4.46 -20.14
CA ASN A 149 4.35 -5.08 -20.92
C ASN A 149 3.94 -6.14 -21.98
N GLN A 150 2.65 -6.33 -22.28
CA GLN A 150 2.20 -7.21 -23.35
C GLN A 150 1.29 -6.42 -24.31
N LEU A 151 1.77 -6.17 -25.52
CA LEU A 151 1.05 -5.41 -26.56
C LEU A 151 -0.36 -5.98 -26.87
N GLN A 152 -0.58 -7.26 -26.66
CA GLN A 152 -1.85 -7.95 -26.91
C GLN A 152 -2.93 -7.63 -25.87
N GLY A 153 -2.57 -7.25 -24.64
CA GLY A 153 -3.53 -6.89 -23.58
C GLY A 153 -4.01 -5.44 -23.66
N ASP A 154 -3.29 -4.56 -24.35
CA ASP A 154 -3.60 -3.12 -24.40
C ASP A 154 -4.94 -2.80 -25.08
N ALA A 155 -5.38 -3.60 -26.03
CA ALA A 155 -6.62 -3.35 -26.78
C ALA A 155 -7.88 -3.36 -25.90
N GLN A 156 -7.87 -4.12 -24.80
CA GLN A 156 -9.00 -4.27 -23.88
C GLN A 156 -8.82 -3.49 -22.57
N CYS A 157 -7.71 -2.76 -22.41
CA CYS A 157 -7.44 -2.01 -21.20
C CYS A 157 -8.38 -0.79 -21.10
N PRO A 158 -9.16 -0.64 -20.00
CA PRO A 158 -10.02 0.52 -19.82
C PRO A 158 -9.26 1.84 -19.66
N LEU A 159 -7.95 1.77 -19.39
CA LEU A 159 -7.06 2.92 -19.28
C LEU A 159 -6.24 3.18 -20.56
N ARG A 160 -6.63 2.55 -21.67
CA ARG A 160 -5.95 2.74 -22.96
C ARG A 160 -5.93 4.23 -23.34
N GLY A 161 -4.74 4.73 -23.68
CA GLY A 161 -4.53 6.14 -24.02
C GLY A 161 -4.28 7.06 -22.82
N LEU A 162 -4.61 6.63 -21.59
CA LEU A 162 -4.29 7.37 -20.36
C LEU A 162 -3.02 6.85 -19.70
N CYS A 163 -2.75 5.57 -19.85
CA CYS A 163 -1.55 4.99 -19.27
C CYS A 163 -0.31 5.27 -20.12
N GLN A 164 0.81 5.49 -19.45
CA GLN A 164 2.10 5.69 -20.10
C GLN A 164 3.08 4.66 -19.50
N PRO A 165 3.00 3.39 -19.94
CA PRO A 165 3.89 2.36 -19.43
C PRO A 165 5.34 2.82 -19.69
N THR A 166 6.17 2.75 -18.68
CA THR A 166 7.61 2.92 -18.85
C THR A 166 8.06 1.76 -19.73
N ARG A 167 8.23 1.99 -21.01
CA ARG A 167 8.86 1.02 -21.92
C ARG A 167 10.23 0.70 -21.32
N SER A 168 10.40 -0.53 -20.82
CA SER A 168 11.73 -1.03 -20.55
C SER A 168 12.43 -1.10 -21.91
N SER A 169 13.41 -0.24 -22.12
CA SER A 169 14.27 -0.21 -23.31
C SER A 169 15.24 -1.40 -23.36
N ARG A 170 14.81 -2.56 -22.92
CA ARG A 170 15.61 -3.78 -23.03
C ARG A 170 15.06 -4.60 -24.20
N PRO A 171 15.78 -4.65 -25.33
CA PRO A 171 15.42 -5.56 -26.41
C PRO A 171 15.46 -7.00 -25.87
N PRO A 172 14.60 -7.90 -26.37
CA PRO A 172 14.64 -9.29 -25.94
C PRO A 172 16.03 -9.85 -26.21
N SER A 173 16.68 -10.36 -25.17
CA SER A 173 17.95 -11.06 -25.30
C SER A 173 17.74 -12.25 -26.24
N ARG A 174 18.33 -12.21 -27.44
CA ARG A 174 18.42 -13.37 -28.32
C ARG A 174 19.15 -14.47 -27.53
N ARG A 175 18.44 -15.50 -27.14
CA ARG A 175 19.08 -16.75 -26.70
C ARG A 175 19.89 -17.27 -27.87
N PRO A 176 21.17 -17.58 -27.71
CA PRO A 176 21.90 -18.26 -28.77
C PRO A 176 21.27 -19.65 -28.95
N SER A 177 20.88 -19.95 -30.19
CA SER A 177 20.45 -21.29 -30.57
C SER A 177 21.59 -22.25 -30.30
N ALA A 178 21.38 -23.25 -29.43
CA ALA A 178 22.28 -24.35 -29.29
C ALA A 178 22.37 -25.07 -30.64
N ARG A 179 23.51 -24.99 -31.29
CA ARG A 179 23.85 -25.89 -32.41
C ARG A 179 24.15 -27.26 -31.83
N ARG A 180 23.57 -28.25 -32.45
CA ARG A 180 23.88 -29.67 -32.25
C ARG A 180 25.31 -29.99 -32.67
#